data_aafc83511cf7e5dd6c61849b53080788
#
_entry.id   aafc83511cf7e5dd6c61849b53080788
#
_cell.length_a   1.000
_cell.length_b   1.000
_cell.length_c   1.000
_cell.angle_alpha   90.00
_cell.angle_beta   90.00
_cell.angle_gamma   90.00
#
_symmetry.space_group_name_H-M   'P 1'
#
loop_
_entity.id
_entity.type
_entity.pdbx_description
1 polymer ?
#
loop_
_entity_poly.entity_id
_entity_poly.type
_entity_poly.pdbx_seq_one_letter_code
_entity_poly.pdbx_strand_id
1 'polypeptide(L)'
;MAEILGCMAMSHGPQLLTPPDKWPELPTRIEGPFHPKPGIEAELTPEAMHAHAARCDAAIGQLRDRLAAWAPDVVLIVGDDQNENLLMDAMPPFTIFTGREVDATLKYGYAGAKATDQMTCYVVNAELAEELVYGLMEAGFDPAWSRQTRFEAGLGHAFGRVLNFLLPDADRAIVPVMVNTYFPPAPSAKRCLSSLLDLRVSLHSLAN
;
A
#
# COMPACT_ATOMS: atom_id res chain seq x y z
N MET A 1 3.17 26.38 2.45
CA MET A 1 4.06 25.63 1.53
C MET A 1 3.97 24.16 1.88
N ALA A 2 3.62 23.29 0.93
CA ALA A 2 3.69 21.86 1.15
C ALA A 2 5.16 21.42 1.14
N GLU A 3 5.57 20.60 2.11
CA GLU A 3 6.92 20.07 2.22
C GLU A 3 6.87 18.55 2.30
N ILE A 4 7.75 17.87 1.56
CA ILE A 4 7.92 16.41 1.69
C ILE A 4 8.87 16.15 2.84
N LEU A 5 8.35 15.72 3.99
CA LEU A 5 9.12 15.44 5.20
C LEU A 5 9.99 14.19 5.07
N GLY A 6 9.57 13.23 4.27
CA GLY A 6 10.31 12.01 4.03
C GLY A 6 9.56 10.98 3.21
N CYS A 7 10.22 9.85 2.97
CA CYS A 7 9.66 8.69 2.29
C CYS A 7 10.07 7.42 3.04
N MET A 8 9.17 6.46 3.09
CA MET A 8 9.45 5.14 3.65
C MET A 8 8.77 4.05 2.82
N ALA A 9 9.28 2.84 2.90
CA ALA A 9 8.72 1.69 2.22
C ALA A 9 8.48 0.55 3.21
N MET A 10 7.39 -0.18 2.99
CA MET A 10 7.02 -1.32 3.81
C MET A 10 6.45 -2.43 2.94
N SER A 11 6.70 -3.68 3.30
CA SER A 11 6.03 -4.83 2.71
C SER A 11 4.61 -4.97 3.28
N HIS A 12 3.69 -5.46 2.46
CA HIS A 12 2.36 -5.91 2.88
C HIS A 12 2.23 -7.44 2.86
N GLY A 13 3.36 -8.14 2.92
CA GLY A 13 3.42 -9.61 2.82
C GLY A 13 2.60 -10.32 3.90
N PRO A 14 2.05 -11.50 3.56
CA PRO A 14 1.21 -12.27 4.47
C PRO A 14 1.88 -12.67 5.77
N GLN A 15 3.17 -12.88 5.74
CA GLN A 15 3.96 -13.28 6.91
C GLN A 15 3.84 -12.30 8.06
N LEU A 16 3.65 -11.00 7.76
CA LEU A 16 3.52 -9.96 8.79
C LEU A 16 2.27 -10.09 9.66
N LEU A 17 1.25 -10.83 9.20
CA LEU A 17 0.00 -11.06 9.91
C LEU A 17 -0.15 -12.50 10.41
N THR A 18 0.74 -13.38 10.00
CA THR A 18 0.66 -14.81 10.29
C THR A 18 1.68 -15.15 11.37
N PRO A 19 1.29 -15.90 12.42
CA PRO A 19 2.24 -16.40 13.40
C PRO A 19 3.38 -17.15 12.72
N PRO A 20 4.65 -17.00 13.16
CA PRO A 20 5.80 -17.60 12.50
C PRO A 20 5.67 -19.12 12.30
N ASP A 21 5.12 -19.84 13.28
CA ASP A 21 4.91 -21.28 13.21
C ASP A 21 3.95 -21.72 12.08
N LYS A 22 3.17 -20.78 11.57
CA LYS A 22 2.21 -20.98 10.47
C LYS A 22 2.73 -20.55 9.10
N TRP A 23 3.93 -20.00 9.01
CA TRP A 23 4.49 -19.57 7.72
C TRP A 23 4.63 -20.71 6.71
N PRO A 24 5.01 -21.95 7.09
CA PRO A 24 5.04 -23.07 6.14
C PRO A 24 3.68 -23.46 5.56
N GLU A 25 2.58 -23.07 6.22
CA GLU A 25 1.20 -23.32 5.77
C GLU A 25 0.68 -22.23 4.80
N LEU A 26 1.42 -21.12 4.64
CA LEU A 26 1.00 -20.05 3.74
C LEU A 26 0.99 -20.55 2.29
N PRO A 27 -0.09 -20.28 1.54
CA PRO A 27 -0.19 -20.72 0.17
C PRO A 27 0.91 -20.09 -0.68
N THR A 28 1.67 -20.91 -1.35
CA THR A 28 2.59 -20.48 -2.39
C THR A 28 1.79 -20.29 -3.68
N ARG A 29 1.68 -19.06 -4.17
CA ARG A 29 1.05 -18.74 -5.47
C ARG A 29 2.04 -18.89 -6.64
N ILE A 30 3.06 -19.73 -6.49
CA ILE A 30 4.05 -19.95 -7.54
C ILE A 30 3.48 -20.99 -8.50
N GLU A 31 3.07 -20.55 -9.68
CA GLU A 31 2.73 -21.43 -10.78
C GLU A 31 4.04 -21.94 -11.40
N GLY A 32 4.26 -23.25 -11.38
CA GLY A 32 5.43 -23.88 -11.96
C GLY A 32 6.33 -24.57 -10.94
N PRO A 33 7.45 -25.15 -11.38
CA PRO A 33 8.36 -25.84 -10.47
C PRO A 33 8.98 -24.84 -9.48
N PHE A 34 8.72 -25.07 -8.20
CA PHE A 34 9.34 -24.31 -7.12
C PHE A 34 10.80 -24.75 -6.96
N HIS A 35 11.71 -23.83 -7.17
CA HIS A 35 13.13 -24.04 -6.92
C HIS A 35 13.55 -23.26 -5.67
N PRO A 36 13.52 -23.85 -4.48
CA PRO A 36 13.91 -23.16 -3.26
C PRO A 36 15.37 -22.72 -3.36
N LYS A 37 15.66 -21.56 -2.76
CA LYS A 37 17.04 -21.09 -2.60
C LYS A 37 17.86 -22.15 -1.86
N PRO A 38 19.05 -22.52 -2.32
CA PRO A 38 19.92 -23.44 -1.60
C PRO A 38 20.13 -22.98 -0.15
N GLY A 39 19.96 -23.89 0.81
CA GLY A 39 20.12 -23.60 2.24
C GLY A 39 18.90 -22.94 2.89
N ILE A 40 17.76 -22.85 2.20
CA ILE A 40 16.52 -22.27 2.75
C ILE A 40 16.03 -23.04 4.00
N GLU A 41 16.36 -24.31 4.11
CA GLU A 41 15.97 -25.16 5.24
C GLU A 41 16.44 -24.57 6.59
N ALA A 42 17.61 -23.91 6.60
CA ALA A 42 18.13 -23.24 7.78
C ALA A 42 17.30 -22.00 8.17
N GLU A 43 16.61 -21.39 7.22
CA GLU A 43 15.73 -20.24 7.43
C GLU A 43 14.30 -20.65 7.84
N LEU A 44 13.94 -21.92 7.66
CA LEU A 44 12.62 -22.49 7.95
C LEU A 44 12.54 -23.21 9.30
N THR A 45 13.57 -23.12 10.13
CA THR A 45 13.48 -23.64 11.50
C THR A 45 12.58 -22.71 12.35
N PRO A 46 11.86 -23.24 13.36
CA PRO A 46 11.03 -22.40 14.24
C PRO A 46 11.80 -21.22 14.81
N GLU A 47 13.03 -21.43 15.28
CA GLU A 47 13.89 -20.39 15.87
C GLU A 47 14.22 -19.28 14.85
N ALA A 48 14.56 -19.68 13.62
CA ALA A 48 14.87 -18.71 12.55
C ALA A 48 13.63 -17.91 12.16
N MET A 49 12.48 -18.55 11.99
CA MET A 49 11.21 -17.89 11.66
C MET A 49 10.79 -16.90 12.74
N HIS A 50 10.88 -17.26 14.03
CA HIS A 50 10.61 -16.34 15.14
C HIS A 50 11.61 -15.18 15.19
N ALA A 51 12.88 -15.43 14.93
CA ALA A 51 13.88 -14.35 14.86
C ALA A 51 13.62 -13.41 13.68
N HIS A 52 13.14 -13.90 12.54
CA HIS A 52 12.72 -13.08 11.40
C HIS A 52 11.50 -12.23 11.73
N ALA A 53 10.46 -12.82 12.34
CA ALA A 53 9.27 -12.09 12.78
C ALA A 53 9.64 -10.95 13.74
N ALA A 54 10.44 -11.23 14.74
CA ALA A 54 10.88 -10.22 15.71
C ALA A 54 11.63 -9.05 15.05
N ARG A 55 12.46 -9.33 14.02
CA ARG A 55 13.12 -8.27 13.24
C ARG A 55 12.13 -7.44 12.42
N CYS A 56 11.12 -8.09 11.83
CA CYS A 56 10.06 -7.38 11.11
C CYS A 56 9.25 -6.47 12.05
N ASP A 57 8.85 -6.98 13.20
CA ASP A 57 8.10 -6.22 14.20
C ASP A 57 8.91 -5.00 14.70
N ALA A 58 10.20 -5.20 15.00
CA ALA A 58 11.09 -4.11 15.38
C ALA A 58 11.23 -3.05 14.27
N ALA A 59 11.35 -3.47 13.01
CA ALA A 59 11.43 -2.55 11.87
C ALA A 59 10.12 -1.78 11.65
N ILE A 60 8.98 -2.44 11.79
CA ILE A 60 7.66 -1.78 11.73
C ILE A 60 7.51 -0.77 12.85
N GLY A 61 7.92 -1.11 14.08
CA GLY A 61 7.96 -0.17 15.21
C GLY A 61 8.78 1.08 14.89
N GLN A 62 9.99 0.90 14.34
CA GLN A 62 10.84 2.04 13.94
C GLN A 62 10.20 2.92 12.85
N LEU A 63 9.50 2.32 11.87
CA LEU A 63 8.80 3.09 10.85
C LEU A 63 7.65 3.89 11.46
N ARG A 64 6.87 3.29 12.37
CA ARG A 64 5.78 3.95 13.10
C ARG A 64 6.30 5.12 13.94
N ASP A 65 7.35 4.90 14.72
CA ASP A 65 7.97 5.95 15.54
C ASP A 65 8.48 7.12 14.70
N ARG A 66 9.09 6.81 13.55
CA ARG A 66 9.56 7.84 12.61
C ARG A 66 8.41 8.62 11.99
N LEU A 67 7.33 7.94 11.58
CA LEU A 67 6.14 8.60 11.05
C LEU A 67 5.51 9.52 12.11
N ALA A 68 5.40 9.05 13.34
CA ALA A 68 4.93 9.86 14.46
C ALA A 68 5.82 11.08 14.73
N ALA A 69 7.14 10.91 14.68
CA ALA A 69 8.10 12.00 14.86
C ALA A 69 8.05 13.04 13.73
N TRP A 70 7.80 12.64 12.49
CA TRP A 70 7.59 13.55 11.38
C TRP A 70 6.28 14.33 11.49
N ALA A 71 5.27 13.73 12.13
CA ALA A 71 3.93 14.31 12.33
C ALA A 71 3.36 14.98 11.06
N PRO A 72 3.31 14.28 9.90
CA PRO A 72 2.83 14.89 8.67
C PRO A 72 1.34 15.23 8.78
N ASP A 73 0.91 16.28 8.09
CA ASP A 73 -0.52 16.61 7.95
C ASP A 73 -1.25 15.59 7.07
N VAL A 74 -0.54 15.04 6.07
CA VAL A 74 -1.09 14.08 5.10
C VAL A 74 -0.06 13.00 4.78
N VAL A 75 -0.50 11.76 4.66
CA VAL A 75 0.30 10.63 4.19
C VAL A 75 -0.13 10.22 2.79
N LEU A 76 0.72 10.47 1.80
CA LEU A 76 0.54 9.91 0.46
C LEU A 76 0.98 8.46 0.49
N ILE A 77 0.05 7.52 0.26
CA ILE A 77 0.34 6.09 0.26
C ILE A 77 0.26 5.53 -1.16
N VAL A 78 1.37 4.94 -1.63
CA VAL A 78 1.45 4.34 -2.97
C VAL A 78 1.50 2.82 -2.82
N GLY A 79 0.59 2.14 -3.50
CA GLY A 79 0.50 0.68 -3.46
C GLY A 79 -0.08 0.11 -4.76
N ASP A 80 -0.19 -1.21 -4.82
CA ASP A 80 -0.86 -1.90 -5.91
C ASP A 80 -2.28 -2.33 -5.52
N ASP A 81 -3.09 -2.63 -6.52
CA ASP A 81 -4.38 -3.29 -6.36
C ASP A 81 -4.32 -4.68 -7.01
N GLN A 82 -4.74 -5.70 -6.28
CA GLN A 82 -4.64 -7.08 -6.72
C GLN A 82 -6.02 -7.70 -7.00
N ASN A 83 -6.78 -7.10 -7.93
CA ASN A 83 -8.16 -7.45 -8.26
C ASN A 83 -9.15 -7.26 -7.10
N GLU A 84 -8.93 -6.24 -6.30
CA GLU A 84 -9.85 -5.86 -5.23
C GLU A 84 -10.77 -4.74 -5.70
N ASN A 85 -10.21 -3.62 -6.13
CA ASN A 85 -10.96 -2.48 -6.66
C ASN A 85 -10.88 -2.36 -8.19
N LEU A 86 -9.71 -2.65 -8.77
CA LEU A 86 -9.44 -2.57 -10.20
C LEU A 86 -9.51 -3.99 -10.78
N LEU A 87 -10.50 -4.23 -11.64
CA LEU A 87 -10.74 -5.52 -12.24
C LEU A 87 -10.45 -5.48 -13.74
N MET A 88 -10.51 -6.63 -14.42
CA MET A 88 -10.16 -6.74 -15.84
C MET A 88 -11.09 -5.96 -16.78
N ASP A 89 -12.22 -5.46 -16.29
CA ASP A 89 -13.09 -4.54 -17.02
C ASP A 89 -12.60 -3.10 -17.02
N ALA A 90 -11.76 -2.72 -16.02
CA ALA A 90 -11.14 -1.40 -15.94
C ALA A 90 -9.84 -1.49 -15.10
N MET A 91 -8.72 -1.68 -15.78
CA MET A 91 -7.40 -1.81 -15.15
C MET A 91 -6.45 -0.68 -15.60
N PRO A 92 -6.61 0.53 -15.07
CA PRO A 92 -5.73 1.65 -15.41
C PRO A 92 -4.33 1.47 -14.82
N PRO A 93 -3.30 2.03 -15.44
CA PRO A 93 -1.93 1.95 -14.93
C PRO A 93 -1.72 2.71 -13.62
N PHE A 94 -2.46 3.80 -13.41
CA PHE A 94 -2.44 4.65 -12.20
C PHE A 94 -3.84 5.09 -11.85
N THR A 95 -4.18 5.07 -10.56
CA THR A 95 -5.45 5.58 -10.05
C THR A 95 -5.23 6.34 -8.76
N ILE A 96 -5.82 7.53 -8.64
CA ILE A 96 -5.83 8.31 -7.40
C ILE A 96 -7.23 8.24 -6.79
N PHE A 97 -7.31 7.91 -5.52
CA PHE A 97 -8.57 7.93 -4.80
C PHE A 97 -8.85 9.35 -4.30
N THR A 98 -10.00 9.90 -4.73
CA THR A 98 -10.41 11.30 -4.45
C THR A 98 -11.71 11.37 -3.62
N GLY A 99 -12.14 10.27 -3.01
CA GLY A 99 -13.23 10.29 -2.02
C GLY A 99 -12.80 11.00 -0.74
N ARG A 100 -13.75 11.35 0.14
CA ARG A 100 -13.48 12.07 1.39
C ARG A 100 -13.03 11.15 2.53
N GLU A 101 -13.42 9.90 2.46
CA GLU A 101 -13.09 8.87 3.43
C GLU A 101 -13.03 7.50 2.73
N VAL A 102 -12.33 6.57 3.31
CA VAL A 102 -12.22 5.21 2.79
C VAL A 102 -11.93 4.23 3.91
N ASP A 103 -12.62 3.11 3.87
CA ASP A 103 -12.32 1.97 4.74
C ASP A 103 -11.08 1.23 4.26
N ALA A 104 -10.39 0.57 5.18
CA ALA A 104 -9.31 -0.35 4.87
C ALA A 104 -9.28 -1.51 5.84
N THR A 105 -8.94 -2.70 5.35
CA THR A 105 -8.91 -3.92 6.17
C THR A 105 -7.49 -4.43 6.40
N LEU A 106 -7.21 -4.86 7.63
CA LEU A 106 -5.96 -5.53 7.98
C LEU A 106 -5.95 -6.99 7.54
N LYS A 107 -7.08 -7.69 7.70
CA LYS A 107 -7.15 -9.16 7.75
C LYS A 107 -7.53 -9.87 6.44
N TYR A 108 -7.65 -9.15 5.35
CA TYR A 108 -8.06 -9.78 4.11
C TYR A 108 -7.15 -10.95 3.69
N GLY A 109 -7.79 -12.08 3.44
CA GLY A 109 -7.16 -13.26 2.81
C GLY A 109 -6.43 -14.21 3.76
N TYR A 110 -6.54 -14.09 5.09
CA TYR A 110 -5.84 -14.95 6.03
C TYR A 110 -6.75 -15.69 6.98
N ALA A 111 -6.40 -16.96 7.23
CA ALA A 111 -6.95 -17.81 8.28
C ALA A 111 -8.49 -17.83 8.36
N GLY A 112 -9.18 -17.74 7.22
CA GLY A 112 -10.64 -17.71 7.14
C GLY A 112 -11.27 -16.39 7.58
N ALA A 113 -10.48 -15.34 7.85
CA ALA A 113 -11.02 -14.02 8.15
C ALA A 113 -11.71 -13.43 6.91
N LYS A 114 -12.89 -12.86 7.11
CA LYS A 114 -13.56 -12.06 6.08
C LYS A 114 -12.87 -10.70 5.97
N ALA A 115 -12.92 -10.12 4.79
CA ALA A 115 -12.35 -8.79 4.54
C ALA A 115 -12.96 -7.72 5.46
N THR A 116 -14.22 -7.87 5.82
CA THR A 116 -14.98 -6.93 6.66
C THR A 116 -14.86 -7.17 8.16
N ASP A 117 -14.16 -8.20 8.62
CA ASP A 117 -14.08 -8.53 10.06
C ASP A 117 -13.36 -7.46 10.88
N GLN A 118 -12.46 -6.71 10.27
CA GLN A 118 -11.70 -5.66 10.95
C GLN A 118 -11.39 -4.54 9.96
N MET A 119 -12.19 -3.49 10.00
CA MET A 119 -12.06 -2.32 9.13
C MET A 119 -11.75 -1.08 9.96
N THR A 120 -10.94 -0.20 9.39
CA THR A 120 -10.65 1.13 9.92
C THR A 120 -10.97 2.15 8.85
N CYS A 121 -11.73 3.19 9.20
CA CYS A 121 -12.05 4.30 8.29
C CYS A 121 -10.97 5.37 8.37
N TYR A 122 -10.44 5.76 7.24
CA TYR A 122 -9.43 6.81 7.10
C TYR A 122 -10.03 8.04 6.41
N VAL A 123 -9.75 9.21 6.95
CA VAL A 123 -10.03 10.48 6.28
C VAL A 123 -9.08 10.62 5.09
N VAL A 124 -9.61 11.03 3.95
CA VAL A 124 -8.82 11.33 2.75
C VAL A 124 -8.75 12.84 2.55
N ASN A 125 -7.55 13.36 2.28
CA ASN A 125 -7.41 14.73 1.81
C ASN A 125 -7.83 14.80 0.34
N ALA A 126 -9.15 14.88 0.12
CA ALA A 126 -9.75 14.85 -1.21
C ALA A 126 -9.34 16.05 -2.07
N GLU A 127 -9.12 17.21 -1.45
CA GLU A 127 -8.68 18.43 -2.15
C GLU A 127 -7.28 18.22 -2.73
N LEU A 128 -6.33 17.80 -1.90
CA LEU A 128 -4.98 17.45 -2.36
C LEU A 128 -5.00 16.33 -3.40
N ALA A 129 -5.85 15.31 -3.24
CA ALA A 129 -5.97 14.22 -4.20
C ALA A 129 -6.46 14.71 -5.57
N GLU A 130 -7.46 15.61 -5.61
CA GLU A 130 -7.94 16.21 -6.86
C GLU A 130 -6.88 17.13 -7.48
N GLU A 131 -6.18 17.93 -6.70
CA GLU A 131 -5.06 18.76 -7.17
C GLU A 131 -3.93 17.94 -7.78
N LEU A 132 -3.61 16.77 -7.20
CA LEU A 132 -2.63 15.84 -7.76
C LEU A 132 -3.10 15.27 -9.10
N VAL A 133 -4.39 14.94 -9.27
CA VAL A 133 -4.93 14.51 -10.56
C VAL A 133 -4.73 15.60 -11.62
N TYR A 134 -5.12 16.84 -11.32
CA TYR A 134 -4.96 17.96 -12.25
C TYR A 134 -3.49 18.25 -12.58
N GLY A 135 -2.61 18.29 -11.58
CA GLY A 135 -1.18 18.51 -11.78
C GLY A 135 -0.50 17.43 -12.63
N LEU A 136 -0.91 16.18 -12.45
CA LEU A 136 -0.41 15.09 -13.31
C LEU A 136 -0.92 15.21 -14.75
N MET A 137 -2.19 15.59 -14.94
CA MET A 137 -2.74 15.81 -16.29
C MET A 137 -2.00 16.95 -17.00
N GLU A 138 -1.72 18.05 -16.32
CA GLU A 138 -0.90 19.15 -16.88
C GLU A 138 0.53 18.71 -17.22
N ALA A 139 1.09 17.77 -16.46
CA ALA A 139 2.40 17.16 -16.75
C ALA A 139 2.37 16.10 -17.86
N GLY A 140 1.21 15.86 -18.48
CA GLY A 140 1.07 14.87 -19.57
C GLY A 140 0.88 13.43 -19.10
N PHE A 141 0.42 13.24 -17.86
CA PHE A 141 -0.08 11.96 -17.36
C PHE A 141 -1.61 11.97 -17.33
N ASP A 142 -2.21 10.84 -17.61
CA ASP A 142 -3.66 10.66 -17.59
C ASP A 142 -4.02 9.61 -16.50
N PRO A 143 -3.94 9.95 -15.20
CA PRO A 143 -4.31 9.03 -14.14
C PRO A 143 -5.82 8.82 -14.15
N ALA A 144 -6.26 7.60 -13.91
CA ALA A 144 -7.64 7.39 -13.49
C ALA A 144 -7.85 7.98 -12.09
N TRP A 145 -9.10 8.27 -11.76
CA TRP A 145 -9.47 8.68 -10.41
C TRP A 145 -10.79 8.02 -10.00
N SER A 146 -10.98 7.83 -8.70
CA SER A 146 -12.21 7.23 -8.17
C SER A 146 -12.57 7.87 -6.83
N ARG A 147 -13.86 8.06 -6.59
CA ARG A 147 -14.42 8.53 -5.31
C ARG A 147 -15.00 7.40 -4.47
N GLN A 148 -15.02 6.18 -5.00
CA GLN A 148 -15.61 5.02 -4.35
C GLN A 148 -14.71 3.80 -4.56
N THR A 149 -14.74 2.90 -3.60
CA THR A 149 -14.15 1.57 -3.71
C THR A 149 -15.22 0.58 -4.17
N ARG A 150 -14.81 -0.38 -5.00
CA ARG A 150 -15.65 -1.51 -5.41
C ARG A 150 -15.58 -2.64 -4.41
N PHE A 151 -14.42 -2.81 -3.79
CA PHE A 151 -14.17 -3.82 -2.78
C PHE A 151 -14.92 -3.50 -1.49
N GLU A 152 -15.65 -4.48 -0.93
CA GLU A 152 -16.52 -4.31 0.23
C GLU A 152 -15.79 -3.84 1.50
N ALA A 153 -14.47 -4.07 1.58
CA ALA A 153 -13.62 -3.64 2.68
C ALA A 153 -12.77 -2.41 2.35
N GLY A 154 -13.15 -1.65 1.35
CA GLY A 154 -12.53 -0.37 0.99
C GLY A 154 -11.25 -0.53 0.17
N LEU A 155 -10.14 0.03 0.65
CA LEU A 155 -8.83 -0.15 0.03
C LEU A 155 -8.36 -1.61 0.14
N GLY A 156 -7.68 -2.08 -0.90
CA GLY A 156 -7.11 -3.42 -0.94
C GLY A 156 -6.07 -3.66 0.15
N HIS A 157 -5.72 -4.92 0.32
CA HIS A 157 -4.83 -5.34 1.41
C HIS A 157 -3.42 -4.73 1.38
N ALA A 158 -2.93 -4.33 0.20
CA ALA A 158 -1.63 -3.65 0.08
C ALA A 158 -1.62 -2.30 0.81
N PHE A 159 -2.75 -1.60 0.82
CA PHE A 159 -2.95 -0.38 1.57
C PHE A 159 -3.34 -0.65 3.02
N GLY A 160 -4.37 -1.48 3.23
CA GLY A 160 -4.96 -1.71 4.53
C GLY A 160 -3.97 -2.24 5.56
N ARG A 161 -3.10 -3.18 5.19
CA ARG A 161 -2.08 -3.71 6.09
C ARG A 161 -1.06 -2.65 6.49
N VAL A 162 -0.56 -1.89 5.53
CA VAL A 162 0.42 -0.83 5.80
C VAL A 162 -0.19 0.24 6.70
N LEU A 163 -1.40 0.69 6.39
CA LEU A 163 -2.12 1.69 7.19
C LEU A 163 -2.37 1.20 8.62
N ASN A 164 -2.84 -0.03 8.80
CA ASN A 164 -3.08 -0.59 10.12
C ASN A 164 -1.78 -0.81 10.93
N PHE A 165 -0.65 -1.05 10.29
CA PHE A 165 0.63 -1.15 10.97
C PHE A 165 1.21 0.21 11.34
N LEU A 166 1.11 1.22 10.47
CA LEU A 166 1.78 2.51 10.64
C LEU A 166 0.86 3.61 11.17
N LEU A 167 -0.44 3.54 10.89
CA LEU A 167 -1.48 4.51 11.29
C LEU A 167 -2.71 3.80 11.86
N PRO A 168 -2.56 2.98 12.93
CA PRO A 168 -3.67 2.17 13.46
C PRO A 168 -4.84 3.01 13.99
N ASP A 169 -4.56 4.22 14.44
CA ASP A 169 -5.56 5.14 15.03
C ASP A 169 -6.23 6.03 13.98
N ALA A 170 -5.86 5.91 12.70
CA ALA A 170 -6.35 6.73 11.58
C ALA A 170 -6.33 8.25 11.88
N ASP A 171 -5.33 8.70 12.64
CA ASP A 171 -5.21 10.07 13.16
C ASP A 171 -4.62 11.07 12.15
N ARG A 172 -4.36 10.62 10.92
CA ARG A 172 -3.83 11.43 9.81
C ARG A 172 -4.65 11.22 8.55
N ALA A 173 -4.82 12.30 7.80
CA ALA A 173 -5.40 12.20 6.47
C ALA A 173 -4.45 11.46 5.51
N ILE A 174 -5.03 10.71 4.57
CA ILE A 174 -4.26 9.97 3.57
C ILE A 174 -4.62 10.43 2.15
N VAL A 175 -3.75 10.15 1.19
CA VAL A 175 -4.07 10.18 -0.25
C VAL A 175 -3.62 8.85 -0.86
N PRO A 176 -4.55 7.93 -1.18
CA PRO A 176 -4.20 6.66 -1.81
C PRO A 176 -3.92 6.82 -3.30
N VAL A 177 -2.77 6.29 -3.74
CA VAL A 177 -2.33 6.23 -5.13
C VAL A 177 -2.09 4.77 -5.50
N MET A 178 -2.88 4.24 -6.41
CA MET A 178 -2.79 2.87 -6.88
C MET A 178 -1.96 2.81 -8.16
N VAL A 179 -0.99 1.91 -8.20
CA VAL A 179 -0.16 1.63 -9.37
C VAL A 179 -0.37 0.18 -9.78
N ASN A 180 -0.78 -0.07 -11.01
CA ASN A 180 -0.90 -1.44 -11.50
C ASN A 180 0.49 -2.03 -11.73
N THR A 181 0.98 -2.82 -10.79
CA THR A 181 2.27 -3.52 -10.90
C THR A 181 2.11 -5.00 -11.22
N TYR A 182 0.89 -5.51 -11.21
CA TYR A 182 0.60 -6.94 -11.19
C TYR A 182 -0.03 -7.47 -12.48
N PHE A 183 -0.97 -6.74 -13.08
CA PHE A 183 -1.73 -7.20 -14.24
C PHE A 183 -1.26 -6.53 -15.54
N PRO A 184 -0.83 -7.31 -16.57
CA PRO A 184 -0.46 -6.76 -17.86
C PRO A 184 -1.67 -6.14 -18.61
N PRO A 185 -1.45 -5.02 -19.34
CA PRO A 185 -0.20 -4.28 -19.47
C PRO A 185 0.09 -3.35 -18.28
N ALA A 186 1.14 -3.68 -17.51
CA ALA A 186 1.57 -2.83 -16.40
C ALA A 186 2.42 -1.65 -16.91
N PRO A 187 2.43 -0.50 -16.23
CA PRO A 187 3.31 0.59 -16.57
C PRO A 187 4.78 0.19 -16.44
N SER A 188 5.64 0.68 -17.33
CA SER A 188 7.08 0.42 -17.21
C SER A 188 7.67 1.11 -15.98
N ALA A 189 8.78 0.59 -15.45
CA ALA A 189 9.51 1.23 -14.35
C ALA A 189 9.89 2.69 -14.67
N LYS A 190 10.24 2.99 -15.92
CA LYS A 190 10.49 4.37 -16.38
C LYS A 190 9.24 5.24 -16.26
N ARG A 191 8.05 4.72 -16.63
CA ARG A 191 6.79 5.45 -16.52
C ARG A 191 6.42 5.70 -15.05
N CYS A 192 6.60 4.70 -14.18
CA CYS A 192 6.39 4.86 -12.75
C CYS A 192 7.31 5.92 -12.14
N LEU A 193 8.60 5.89 -12.49
CA LEU A 193 9.56 6.91 -12.02
C LEU A 193 9.17 8.32 -12.49
N SER A 194 8.78 8.48 -13.75
CA SER A 194 8.36 9.78 -14.27
C SER A 194 7.14 10.29 -13.53
N SER A 195 6.10 9.44 -13.30
CA SER A 195 4.89 9.86 -12.59
C SER A 195 5.19 10.28 -11.14
N LEU A 196 6.11 9.60 -10.45
CA LEU A 196 6.52 9.97 -9.10
C LEU A 196 7.28 11.30 -9.05
N LEU A 197 8.11 11.59 -10.07
CA LEU A 197 8.82 12.88 -10.19
C LEU A 197 7.83 14.02 -10.45
N ASP A 198 6.82 13.81 -11.29
CA ASP A 198 5.82 14.82 -11.60
C ASP A 198 4.83 15.02 -10.43
N LEU A 199 4.49 13.96 -9.68
CA LEU A 199 3.79 14.10 -8.39
C LEU A 199 4.56 15.01 -7.43
N ARG A 200 5.88 14.86 -7.34
CA ARG A 200 6.73 15.72 -6.51
C ARG A 200 6.67 17.17 -6.97
N VAL A 201 6.73 17.42 -8.27
CA VAL A 201 6.64 18.78 -8.82
C VAL A 201 5.26 19.39 -8.55
N SER A 202 4.19 18.62 -8.75
CA SER A 202 2.82 19.06 -8.45
C SER A 202 2.66 19.42 -6.97
N LEU A 203 3.15 18.58 -6.04
CA LEU A 203 3.13 18.88 -4.60
C LEU A 203 3.89 20.17 -4.26
N HIS A 204 4.98 20.50 -4.96
CA HIS A 204 5.73 21.74 -4.74
C HIS A 204 5.02 22.96 -5.34
N SER A 205 4.33 22.84 -6.48
CA SER A 205 3.60 23.93 -7.11
C SER A 205 2.35 24.36 -6.32
N LEU A 206 1.71 23.44 -5.61
CA LEU A 206 0.60 23.71 -4.69
C LEU A 206 1.03 24.48 -3.43
N ALA A 207 2.33 24.69 -3.28
CA ALA A 207 2.94 25.38 -2.16
C ALA A 207 3.15 26.89 -2.42
N ASN A 208 2.94 27.36 -3.64
CA ASN A 208 3.12 28.74 -4.07
C ASN A 208 1.77 29.38 -4.40
#